data_fc57bc5dbc5a5af0d79b41b176fcfba5
#
_entry.id   fc57bc5dbc5a5af0d79b41b176fcfba5
#
_cell.length_a   1.000
_cell.length_b   1.000
_cell.length_c   1.000
_cell.angle_alpha   90.00
_cell.angle_beta   90.00
_cell.angle_gamma   90.00
#
_symmetry.space_group_name_H-M   'P 1'
#
loop_
_entity.id
_entity.type
_entity.pdbx_description
1 polymer ?
#
loop_
_entity_poly.entity_id
_entity_poly.type
_entity_poly.pdbx_seq_one_letter_code
_entity_poly.pdbx_strand_id
1 'polypeptide(L)'
;MSDDLERTSDDTLIAAIAAGRPEALTALFRRRHADVYRFALHMSGTPALADDVTQDVFLIVMRDAPRYEPGRSSVTAWLRGIARNCVRQRLDRDSRLESLAATPEDDGALPVVQPDPLGEMSRVERIAMLRRAVLALPVRYREVVVLCDLEELTYADAADALECATGTVRSRLHRARAMLAMRLVELQAEEERRVTTRDRSLDVTVTQKRCMA
;
A
#
# COMPACT_ATOMS: atom_id res chain seq x y z
N MET A 1 -24.41 10.45 -24.86
CA MET A 1 -23.18 9.69 -25.23
C MET A 1 -22.23 9.45 -24.04
N SER A 2 -22.09 10.37 -23.07
CA SER A 2 -21.25 10.13 -21.87
C SER A 2 -21.85 9.13 -20.88
N ASP A 3 -23.17 9.07 -20.75
CA ASP A 3 -23.87 8.21 -19.77
C ASP A 3 -23.79 6.71 -20.10
N ASP A 4 -23.58 6.37 -21.36
CA ASP A 4 -23.46 4.99 -21.83
C ASP A 4 -22.09 4.37 -21.48
N LEU A 5 -21.03 5.19 -21.46
CA LEU A 5 -19.68 4.76 -21.08
C LEU A 5 -19.53 4.49 -19.56
N GLU A 6 -20.36 5.14 -18.74
CA GLU A 6 -20.33 4.89 -17.27
C GLU A 6 -20.89 3.52 -16.88
N ARG A 7 -21.70 2.90 -17.72
CA ARG A 7 -22.26 1.55 -17.52
C ARG A 7 -21.47 0.44 -18.23
N THR A 8 -20.51 0.81 -19.04
CA THR A 8 -19.69 -0.09 -19.86
C THR A 8 -18.67 -0.81 -19.00
N SER A 9 -18.31 -2.07 -19.33
CA SER A 9 -17.26 -2.81 -18.63
C SER A 9 -15.88 -2.16 -18.80
N ASP A 10 -14.99 -2.38 -17.86
CA ASP A 10 -13.61 -1.85 -17.94
C ASP A 10 -12.86 -2.40 -19.16
N ASP A 11 -13.07 -3.68 -19.52
CA ASP A 11 -12.49 -4.27 -20.74
C ASP A 11 -12.92 -3.53 -22.00
N THR A 12 -14.21 -3.17 -22.09
CA THR A 12 -14.73 -2.39 -23.21
C THR A 12 -14.16 -0.96 -23.23
N LEU A 13 -13.94 -0.36 -22.05
CA LEU A 13 -13.28 0.94 -21.95
C LEU A 13 -11.82 0.85 -22.43
N ILE A 14 -11.05 -0.18 -22.02
CA ILE A 14 -9.70 -0.39 -22.52
C ILE A 14 -9.67 -0.57 -24.05
N ALA A 15 -10.57 -1.39 -24.61
CA ALA A 15 -10.67 -1.55 -26.05
C ALA A 15 -10.98 -0.23 -26.77
N ALA A 16 -11.83 0.61 -26.17
CA ALA A 16 -12.16 1.93 -26.72
C ALA A 16 -10.97 2.91 -26.62
N ILE A 17 -10.17 2.84 -25.55
CA ILE A 17 -8.91 3.59 -25.40
C ILE A 17 -7.93 3.16 -26.49
N ALA A 18 -7.77 1.86 -26.70
CA ALA A 18 -6.93 1.31 -27.77
C ALA A 18 -7.34 1.76 -29.17
N ALA A 19 -8.65 2.01 -29.38
CA ALA A 19 -9.21 2.59 -30.61
C ALA A 19 -9.08 4.13 -30.69
N GLY A 20 -8.37 4.76 -29.74
CA GLY A 20 -8.11 6.21 -29.74
C GLY A 20 -9.28 7.07 -29.28
N ARG A 21 -10.23 6.55 -28.49
CA ARG A 21 -11.38 7.32 -27.96
C ARG A 21 -11.04 7.97 -26.61
N PRO A 22 -10.85 9.31 -26.53
CA PRO A 22 -10.43 9.98 -25.30
C PRO A 22 -11.48 9.94 -24.19
N GLU A 23 -12.78 9.86 -24.55
CA GLU A 23 -13.87 9.80 -23.60
C GLU A 23 -13.83 8.50 -22.77
N ALA A 24 -13.35 7.40 -23.36
CA ALA A 24 -13.18 6.13 -22.66
C ALA A 24 -12.08 6.19 -21.59
N LEU A 25 -10.98 6.90 -21.88
CA LEU A 25 -9.94 7.15 -20.87
C LEU A 25 -10.48 7.98 -19.72
N THR A 26 -11.26 9.02 -20.00
CA THR A 26 -11.90 9.86 -18.98
C THR A 26 -12.83 9.02 -18.09
N ALA A 27 -13.64 8.13 -18.69
CA ALA A 27 -14.54 7.25 -17.95
C ALA A 27 -13.77 6.26 -17.06
N LEU A 28 -12.73 5.62 -17.58
CA LEU A 28 -11.86 4.72 -16.82
C LEU A 28 -11.15 5.45 -15.68
N PHE A 29 -10.62 6.65 -15.94
CA PHE A 29 -9.98 7.49 -14.94
C PHE A 29 -10.94 7.79 -13.79
N ARG A 30 -12.13 8.32 -14.05
CA ARG A 30 -13.14 8.63 -13.03
C ARG A 30 -13.47 7.42 -12.18
N ARG A 31 -13.52 6.23 -12.76
CA ARG A 31 -13.87 4.98 -12.09
C ARG A 31 -12.73 4.42 -11.24
N ARG A 32 -11.48 4.54 -11.69
CA ARG A 32 -10.33 3.78 -11.14
C ARG A 32 -9.23 4.61 -10.53
N HIS A 33 -9.22 5.95 -10.70
CA HIS A 33 -8.14 6.78 -10.16
C HIS A 33 -8.03 6.69 -8.64
N ALA A 34 -9.17 6.69 -7.91
CA ALA A 34 -9.16 6.60 -6.46
C ALA A 34 -8.58 5.27 -5.95
N ASP A 35 -8.86 4.17 -6.67
CA ASP A 35 -8.32 2.86 -6.35
C ASP A 35 -6.80 2.79 -6.60
N VAL A 36 -6.34 3.32 -7.74
CA VAL A 36 -4.91 3.40 -8.09
C VAL A 36 -4.16 4.28 -7.10
N TYR A 37 -4.71 5.45 -6.77
CA TYR A 37 -4.15 6.37 -5.78
C TYR A 37 -4.02 5.71 -4.41
N ARG A 38 -5.07 5.03 -3.93
CA ARG A 38 -5.08 4.35 -2.63
C ARG A 38 -4.00 3.27 -2.57
N PHE A 39 -3.88 2.45 -3.61
CA PHE A 39 -2.81 1.46 -3.72
C PHE A 39 -1.42 2.12 -3.64
N ALA A 40 -1.18 3.14 -4.45
CA ALA A 40 0.09 3.86 -4.47
C ALA A 40 0.41 4.50 -3.10
N LEU A 41 -0.60 5.04 -2.41
CA LEU A 41 -0.46 5.60 -1.06
C LEU A 41 -0.13 4.53 -0.02
N HIS A 42 -0.78 3.36 -0.07
CA HIS A 42 -0.47 2.24 0.83
C HIS A 42 0.95 1.71 0.61
N MET A 43 1.42 1.72 -0.63
CA MET A 43 2.76 1.27 -0.98
C MET A 43 3.87 2.26 -0.61
N SER A 44 3.63 3.56 -0.74
CA SER A 44 4.65 4.61 -0.59
C SER A 44 4.58 5.37 0.74
N GLY A 45 3.38 5.47 1.31
CA GLY A 45 3.09 6.32 2.48
C GLY A 45 3.06 7.83 2.19
N THR A 46 3.33 8.24 0.95
CA THR A 46 3.51 9.66 0.57
C THR A 46 2.44 10.09 -0.43
N PRO A 47 1.57 11.06 -0.08
CA PRO A 47 0.53 11.56 -0.98
C PRO A 47 1.07 12.07 -2.32
N ALA A 48 2.15 12.85 -2.31
CA ALA A 48 2.75 13.39 -3.53
C ALA A 48 3.20 12.27 -4.49
N LEU A 49 3.85 11.20 -3.98
CA LEU A 49 4.24 10.06 -4.80
C LEU A 49 3.02 9.29 -5.31
N ALA A 50 1.94 9.19 -4.50
CA ALA A 50 0.71 8.53 -4.91
C ALA A 50 0.01 9.29 -6.06
N ASP A 51 0.00 10.61 -6.03
CA ASP A 51 -0.50 11.47 -7.12
C ASP A 51 0.30 11.25 -8.40
N ASP A 52 1.63 11.33 -8.32
CA ASP A 52 2.52 11.13 -9.47
C ASP A 52 2.37 9.74 -10.08
N VAL A 53 2.32 8.69 -9.24
CA VAL A 53 2.11 7.32 -9.71
C VAL A 53 0.76 7.18 -10.40
N THR A 54 -0.28 7.81 -9.85
CA THR A 54 -1.62 7.75 -10.45
C THR A 54 -1.61 8.36 -11.84
N GLN A 55 -0.99 9.51 -12.03
CA GLN A 55 -0.84 10.14 -13.35
C GLN A 55 -0.09 9.23 -14.33
N ASP A 56 1.07 8.69 -13.92
CA ASP A 56 1.86 7.79 -14.75
C ASP A 56 1.09 6.55 -15.16
N VAL A 57 0.32 5.94 -14.25
CA VAL A 57 -0.52 4.76 -14.56
C VAL A 57 -1.45 5.05 -15.72
N PHE A 58 -2.17 6.18 -15.70
CA PHE A 58 -3.11 6.49 -16.78
C PHE A 58 -2.43 6.93 -18.08
N LEU A 59 -1.25 7.51 -18.02
CA LEU A 59 -0.42 7.73 -19.22
C LEU A 59 0.05 6.40 -19.84
N ILE A 60 0.45 5.44 -18.99
CA ILE A 60 0.83 4.08 -19.43
C ILE A 60 -0.40 3.35 -20.00
N VAL A 61 -1.56 3.44 -19.34
CA VAL A 61 -2.82 2.87 -19.85
C VAL A 61 -3.13 3.38 -21.25
N MET A 62 -3.02 4.69 -21.48
CA MET A 62 -3.27 5.28 -22.80
C MET A 62 -2.31 4.74 -23.88
N ARG A 63 -1.03 4.53 -23.51
CA ARG A 63 0.00 3.99 -24.42
C ARG A 63 -0.18 2.48 -24.66
N ASP A 64 -0.44 1.72 -23.61
CA ASP A 64 -0.36 0.26 -23.59
C ASP A 64 -1.73 -0.44 -23.69
N ALA A 65 -2.84 0.31 -23.76
CA ALA A 65 -4.18 -0.24 -24.00
C ALA A 65 -4.24 -1.24 -25.19
N PRO A 66 -3.54 -1.02 -26.33
CA PRO A 66 -3.53 -1.98 -27.45
C PRO A 66 -2.87 -3.33 -27.10
N ARG A 67 -2.10 -3.40 -25.99
CA ARG A 67 -1.43 -4.63 -25.53
C ARG A 67 -2.20 -5.38 -24.46
N TYR A 68 -3.29 -4.79 -23.97
CA TYR A 68 -4.13 -5.46 -22.98
C TYR A 68 -4.89 -6.62 -23.65
N GLU A 69 -4.80 -7.81 -23.04
CA GLU A 69 -5.47 -9.02 -23.52
C GLU A 69 -6.66 -9.34 -22.59
N PRO A 70 -7.92 -9.09 -23.05
CA PRO A 70 -9.10 -9.43 -22.27
C PRO A 70 -9.14 -10.93 -21.93
N GLY A 71 -9.47 -11.25 -20.67
CA GLY A 71 -9.56 -12.63 -20.20
C GLY A 71 -8.26 -13.24 -19.68
N ARG A 72 -7.11 -12.62 -19.93
CA ARG A 72 -5.83 -13.03 -19.33
C ARG A 72 -5.73 -12.60 -17.86
N SER A 73 -6.12 -11.38 -17.55
CA SER A 73 -6.20 -10.84 -16.20
C SER A 73 -7.34 -9.83 -16.13
N SER A 74 -7.84 -9.56 -14.91
CA SER A 74 -8.81 -8.47 -14.74
C SER A 74 -8.14 -7.11 -15.00
N VAL A 75 -8.93 -6.11 -15.48
CA VAL A 75 -8.44 -4.72 -15.63
C VAL A 75 -7.90 -4.20 -14.29
N THR A 76 -8.52 -4.57 -13.18
CA THR A 76 -8.05 -4.22 -11.84
C THR A 76 -6.66 -4.76 -11.57
N ALA A 77 -6.40 -6.04 -11.83
CA ALA A 77 -5.07 -6.65 -11.66
C ALA A 77 -4.03 -6.00 -12.57
N TRP A 78 -4.40 -5.74 -13.83
CA TRP A 78 -3.51 -5.06 -14.79
C TRP A 78 -3.13 -3.65 -14.33
N LEU A 79 -4.10 -2.83 -13.89
CA LEU A 79 -3.84 -1.49 -13.35
C LEU A 79 -2.95 -1.54 -12.10
N ARG A 80 -3.17 -2.54 -11.21
CA ARG A 80 -2.31 -2.75 -10.01
C ARG A 80 -0.90 -3.15 -10.40
N GLY A 81 -0.72 -3.98 -11.42
CA GLY A 81 0.60 -4.34 -11.97
C GLY A 81 1.35 -3.11 -12.47
N ILE A 82 0.69 -2.23 -13.24
CA ILE A 82 1.28 -0.97 -13.71
C ILE A 82 1.65 -0.07 -12.51
N ALA A 83 0.71 0.14 -11.58
CA ALA A 83 0.93 0.98 -10.40
C ALA A 83 2.09 0.46 -9.53
N ARG A 84 2.16 -0.85 -9.30
CA ARG A 84 3.26 -1.51 -8.61
C ARG A 84 4.62 -1.21 -9.27
N ASN A 85 4.69 -1.36 -10.59
CA ASN A 85 5.94 -1.11 -11.32
C ASN A 85 6.36 0.37 -11.23
N CYS A 86 5.41 1.31 -11.32
CA CYS A 86 5.66 2.74 -11.12
C CYS A 86 6.18 3.04 -9.70
N VAL A 87 5.53 2.49 -8.66
CA VAL A 87 5.96 2.67 -7.26
C VAL A 87 7.36 2.10 -7.06
N ARG A 88 7.62 0.86 -7.51
CA ARG A 88 8.94 0.23 -7.35
C ARG A 88 10.06 1.03 -7.98
N GLN A 89 9.86 1.50 -9.21
CA GLN A 89 10.86 2.33 -9.89
C GLN A 89 11.21 3.60 -9.09
N ARG A 90 10.22 4.20 -8.39
CA ARG A 90 10.48 5.37 -7.57
C ARG A 90 11.18 5.01 -6.26
N LEU A 91 10.71 3.98 -5.56
CA LEU A 91 11.35 3.50 -4.33
C LEU A 91 12.80 3.05 -4.58
N ASP A 92 13.08 2.40 -5.72
CA ASP A 92 14.43 1.98 -6.11
C ASP A 92 15.33 3.18 -6.44
N ARG A 93 14.78 4.29 -6.98
CA ARG A 93 15.54 5.52 -7.18
C ARG A 93 15.89 6.18 -5.85
N ASP A 94 14.90 6.28 -4.96
CA ASP A 94 15.09 6.90 -3.64
C ASP A 94 16.09 6.10 -2.81
N SER A 95 16.00 4.76 -2.80
CA SER A 95 16.95 3.90 -2.11
C SER A 95 18.37 3.96 -2.68
N ARG A 96 18.52 4.16 -4.00
CA ARG A 96 19.85 4.37 -4.61
C ARG A 96 20.46 5.71 -4.23
N LEU A 97 19.65 6.73 -4.05
CA LEU A 97 20.09 8.03 -3.53
C LEU A 97 20.49 7.92 -2.04
N GLU A 98 19.79 7.09 -1.27
CA GLU A 98 20.09 6.79 0.13
C GLU A 98 21.17 5.71 0.31
N SER A 99 21.27 4.75 -0.62
CA SER A 99 22.18 3.57 -0.57
C SER A 99 23.65 3.85 -0.87
N LEU A 100 24.06 5.12 -0.97
CA LEU A 100 25.45 5.42 -0.69
C LEU A 100 25.82 5.23 0.79
N ALA A 101 24.88 4.75 1.63
CA ALA A 101 25.01 4.69 3.09
C ALA A 101 24.56 3.40 3.81
N ALA A 102 24.07 2.30 3.19
CA ALA A 102 23.61 1.15 3.99
C ALA A 102 23.69 -0.26 3.35
N THR A 103 23.99 -1.25 4.16
CA THR A 103 24.23 -2.70 3.91
C THR A 103 22.93 -3.56 3.90
N PRO A 104 22.94 -4.78 3.30
CA PRO A 104 21.75 -5.63 3.12
C PRO A 104 21.37 -6.44 4.38
N GLU A 105 20.08 -6.60 4.64
CA GLU A 105 19.54 -7.33 5.78
C GLU A 105 19.06 -8.76 5.50
N ASP A 106 19.19 -9.59 6.55
CA ASP A 106 19.12 -11.04 6.68
C ASP A 106 17.68 -11.59 6.74
N ASP A 107 17.49 -12.84 6.27
CA ASP A 107 16.21 -13.54 6.10
C ASP A 107 15.92 -14.49 7.31
N GLY A 108 15.78 -13.90 8.50
CA GLY A 108 15.57 -14.63 9.77
C GLY A 108 14.19 -15.28 9.94
N ALA A 109 14.15 -16.46 10.59
CA ALA A 109 12.93 -17.21 10.92
C ALA A 109 12.08 -16.48 11.98
N LEU A 110 10.74 -16.42 11.76
CA LEU A 110 9.80 -15.65 12.57
C LEU A 110 9.04 -16.51 13.58
N PRO A 111 8.89 -16.10 14.85
CA PRO A 111 8.05 -16.76 15.85
C PRO A 111 6.57 -16.45 15.66
N VAL A 112 5.69 -17.37 16.09
CA VAL A 112 4.23 -17.21 16.08
C VAL A 112 3.82 -16.49 17.37
N VAL A 113 3.24 -15.29 17.26
CA VAL A 113 2.72 -14.51 18.38
C VAL A 113 1.22 -14.29 18.19
N GLN A 114 0.43 -14.60 19.21
CA GLN A 114 -0.99 -14.23 19.29
C GLN A 114 -1.12 -12.97 20.15
N PRO A 115 -1.63 -11.85 19.62
CA PRO A 115 -1.91 -10.67 20.42
C PRO A 115 -3.39 -10.26 20.38
N ASP A 116 -3.91 -9.87 21.51
CA ASP A 116 -5.02 -8.92 21.60
C ASP A 116 -4.55 -7.65 22.34
N PRO A 117 -4.13 -6.62 21.64
CA PRO A 117 -3.47 -5.49 22.24
C PRO A 117 -4.18 -4.13 22.08
N LEU A 118 -5.45 -4.04 21.69
CA LEU A 118 -6.02 -2.78 21.17
C LEU A 118 -7.04 -2.08 22.08
N GLY A 119 -7.01 -2.30 23.41
CA GLY A 119 -8.07 -1.92 24.34
C GLY A 119 -8.44 -0.44 24.46
N GLU A 120 -7.47 0.51 24.35
CA GLU A 120 -7.75 1.94 24.65
C GLU A 120 -7.41 2.93 23.54
N MET A 121 -6.79 2.52 22.42
CA MET A 121 -6.42 3.41 21.34
C MET A 121 -7.62 3.87 20.50
N SER A 122 -7.63 5.14 20.09
CA SER A 122 -8.62 5.67 19.16
C SER A 122 -8.51 4.97 17.79
N ARG A 123 -9.60 4.97 17.01
CA ARG A 123 -9.60 4.43 15.64
C ARG A 123 -8.53 5.08 14.75
N VAL A 124 -8.30 6.38 14.91
CA VAL A 124 -7.32 7.14 14.12
C VAL A 124 -5.89 6.66 14.43
N GLU A 125 -5.57 6.48 15.70
CA GLU A 125 -4.26 5.99 16.14
C GLU A 125 -4.00 4.56 15.66
N ARG A 126 -5.00 3.67 15.73
CA ARG A 126 -4.89 2.30 15.19
C ARG A 126 -4.60 2.29 13.69
N ILE A 127 -5.31 3.13 12.90
CA ILE A 127 -5.07 3.24 11.45
C ILE A 127 -3.65 3.77 11.19
N ALA A 128 -3.20 4.78 11.93
CA ALA A 128 -1.85 5.33 11.79
C ALA A 128 -0.78 4.30 12.14
N MET A 129 -0.96 3.53 13.20
CA MET A 129 -0.08 2.44 13.60
C MET A 129 -0.02 1.34 12.53
N LEU A 130 -1.18 0.90 12.01
CA LEU A 130 -1.23 -0.10 10.93
C LEU A 130 -0.49 0.38 9.68
N ARG A 131 -0.68 1.64 9.26
CA ARG A 131 0.03 2.23 8.12
C ARG A 131 1.55 2.21 8.33
N ARG A 132 2.02 2.60 9.52
CA ARG A 132 3.46 2.55 9.88
C ARG A 132 3.99 1.12 9.82
N ALA A 133 3.24 0.14 10.35
CA ALA A 133 3.63 -1.26 10.33
C ALA A 133 3.70 -1.82 8.89
N VAL A 134 2.72 -1.50 8.03
CA VAL A 134 2.72 -1.90 6.62
C VAL A 134 3.90 -1.29 5.87
N LEU A 135 4.20 0.00 6.08
CA LEU A 135 5.32 0.68 5.43
C LEU A 135 6.69 0.18 5.90
N ALA A 136 6.78 -0.40 7.10
CA ALA A 136 8.01 -1.02 7.60
C ALA A 136 8.28 -2.40 7.00
N LEU A 137 7.31 -3.04 6.33
CA LEU A 137 7.53 -4.31 5.66
C LEU A 137 8.48 -4.15 4.45
N PRO A 138 9.38 -5.12 4.20
CA PRO A 138 10.09 -5.19 2.92
C PRO A 138 9.12 -5.17 1.75
N VAL A 139 9.47 -4.48 0.65
CA VAL A 139 8.56 -4.17 -0.47
C VAL A 139 7.82 -5.42 -0.98
N ARG A 140 8.51 -6.55 -1.15
CA ARG A 140 7.93 -7.82 -1.63
C ARG A 140 6.81 -8.39 -0.73
N TYR A 141 6.84 -8.09 0.57
CA TYR A 141 5.84 -8.49 1.55
C TYR A 141 4.74 -7.45 1.69
N ARG A 142 5.09 -6.18 1.59
CA ARG A 142 4.13 -5.06 1.54
C ARG A 142 3.18 -5.20 0.36
N GLU A 143 3.70 -5.52 -0.83
CA GLU A 143 2.90 -5.73 -2.05
C GLU A 143 1.76 -6.72 -1.82
N VAL A 144 2.03 -7.89 -1.25
CA VAL A 144 0.99 -8.92 -1.05
C VAL A 144 -0.02 -8.54 0.03
N VAL A 145 0.39 -7.85 1.11
CA VAL A 145 -0.52 -7.33 2.13
C VAL A 145 -1.43 -6.26 1.55
N VAL A 146 -0.87 -5.31 0.81
CA VAL A 146 -1.66 -4.24 0.19
C VAL A 146 -2.67 -4.82 -0.79
N LEU A 147 -2.24 -5.71 -1.69
CA LEU A 147 -3.15 -6.28 -2.70
C LEU A 147 -4.23 -7.18 -2.09
N CYS A 148 -3.86 -8.08 -1.16
CA CYS A 148 -4.80 -9.10 -0.66
C CYS A 148 -5.58 -8.66 0.57
N ASP A 149 -4.96 -7.94 1.53
CA ASP A 149 -5.58 -7.61 2.80
C ASP A 149 -6.19 -6.20 2.83
N LEU A 150 -5.64 -5.23 2.06
CA LEU A 150 -6.15 -3.85 2.04
C LEU A 150 -7.00 -3.54 0.80
N GLU A 151 -6.69 -4.14 -0.35
CA GLU A 151 -7.43 -3.93 -1.60
C GLU A 151 -8.33 -5.12 -1.96
N GLU A 152 -8.34 -6.17 -1.13
CA GLU A 152 -9.22 -7.34 -1.22
C GLU A 152 -9.16 -8.08 -2.56
N LEU A 153 -8.02 -8.03 -3.28
CA LEU A 153 -7.83 -8.79 -4.51
C LEU A 153 -7.83 -10.29 -4.23
N THR A 154 -8.37 -11.07 -5.17
CA THR A 154 -8.21 -12.52 -5.13
C THR A 154 -6.73 -12.90 -5.26
N TYR A 155 -6.35 -14.08 -4.78
CA TYR A 155 -4.96 -14.55 -4.94
C TYR A 155 -4.55 -14.72 -6.40
N ALA A 156 -5.52 -14.97 -7.29
CA ALA A 156 -5.28 -15.03 -8.73
C ALA A 156 -4.97 -13.64 -9.29
N ASP A 157 -5.82 -12.64 -9.01
CA ASP A 157 -5.57 -11.26 -9.45
C ASP A 157 -4.28 -10.68 -8.87
N ALA A 158 -3.98 -10.97 -7.60
CA ALA A 158 -2.73 -10.56 -6.97
C ALA A 158 -1.51 -11.25 -7.62
N ALA A 159 -1.63 -12.53 -8.00
CA ALA A 159 -0.58 -13.27 -8.71
C ALA A 159 -0.31 -12.67 -10.10
N ASP A 160 -1.38 -12.29 -10.82
CA ASP A 160 -1.29 -11.60 -12.10
C ASP A 160 -0.62 -10.23 -11.96
N ALA A 161 -1.06 -9.41 -10.99
CA ALA A 161 -0.49 -8.09 -10.72
C ALA A 161 1.00 -8.17 -10.29
N LEU A 162 1.39 -9.26 -9.61
CA LEU A 162 2.75 -9.50 -9.14
C LEU A 162 3.61 -10.30 -10.13
N GLU A 163 3.04 -10.76 -11.23
CA GLU A 163 3.69 -11.60 -12.24
C GLU A 163 4.36 -12.83 -11.61
N CYS A 164 3.66 -13.51 -10.69
CA CYS A 164 4.17 -14.67 -9.98
C CYS A 164 3.10 -15.76 -9.78
N ALA A 165 3.52 -16.96 -9.37
CA ALA A 165 2.57 -18.04 -9.08
C ALA A 165 1.71 -17.72 -7.84
N THR A 166 0.44 -18.16 -7.85
CA THR A 166 -0.50 -18.02 -6.72
C THR A 166 0.05 -18.63 -5.42
N GLY A 167 0.84 -19.72 -5.51
CA GLY A 167 1.55 -20.32 -4.37
C GLY A 167 2.56 -19.35 -3.74
N THR A 168 3.22 -18.52 -4.57
CA THR A 168 4.15 -17.48 -4.11
C THR A 168 3.40 -16.38 -3.37
N VAL A 169 2.22 -15.96 -3.86
CA VAL A 169 1.37 -15.00 -3.16
C VAL A 169 0.99 -15.51 -1.77
N ARG A 170 0.51 -16.78 -1.68
CA ARG A 170 0.13 -17.40 -0.39
C ARG A 170 1.30 -17.44 0.61
N SER A 171 2.45 -17.91 0.17
CA SER A 171 3.63 -18.04 1.04
C SER A 171 4.16 -16.68 1.50
N ARG A 172 4.21 -15.68 0.60
CA ARG A 172 4.59 -14.31 0.95
C ARG A 172 3.59 -13.68 1.89
N LEU A 173 2.28 -13.84 1.65
CA LEU A 173 1.23 -13.28 2.51
C LEU A 173 1.27 -13.87 3.92
N HIS A 174 1.48 -15.18 4.04
CA HIS A 174 1.64 -15.82 5.35
C HIS A 174 2.81 -15.22 6.13
N ARG A 175 3.98 -15.10 5.52
CA ARG A 175 5.15 -14.47 6.15
C ARG A 175 4.93 -12.99 6.46
N ALA A 176 4.33 -12.26 5.52
CA ALA A 176 4.05 -10.83 5.68
C ALA A 176 3.12 -10.55 6.87
N ARG A 177 2.08 -11.37 7.05
CA ARG A 177 1.17 -11.26 8.22
C ARG A 177 1.89 -11.52 9.54
N ALA A 178 2.81 -12.49 9.59
CA ALA A 178 3.62 -12.74 10.78
C ALA A 178 4.53 -11.54 11.10
N MET A 179 5.23 -10.99 10.09
CA MET A 179 6.05 -9.78 10.26
C MET A 179 5.21 -8.58 10.71
N LEU A 180 4.02 -8.40 10.10
CA LEU A 180 3.11 -7.30 10.44
C LEU A 180 2.64 -7.40 11.89
N ALA A 181 2.27 -8.61 12.36
CA ALA A 181 1.85 -8.84 13.73
C ALA A 181 2.97 -8.49 14.73
N MET A 182 4.21 -8.92 14.47
CA MET A 182 5.37 -8.57 15.30
C MET A 182 5.58 -7.05 15.33
N ARG A 183 5.54 -6.40 14.17
CA ARG A 183 5.76 -4.94 14.09
C ARG A 183 4.66 -4.15 14.81
N LEU A 184 3.42 -4.61 14.77
CA LEU A 184 2.33 -3.97 15.51
C LEU A 184 2.55 -4.06 17.03
N VAL A 185 3.00 -5.20 17.55
CA VAL A 185 3.34 -5.36 18.97
C VAL A 185 4.47 -4.43 19.39
N GLU A 186 5.53 -4.32 18.58
CA GLU A 186 6.65 -3.40 18.83
C GLU A 186 6.20 -1.93 18.88
N LEU A 187 5.42 -1.49 17.89
CA LEU A 187 4.92 -0.12 17.81
C LEU A 187 4.00 0.23 18.97
N GLN A 188 3.21 -0.73 19.43
CA GLN A 188 2.35 -0.57 20.58
C GLN A 188 3.14 -0.41 21.88
N ALA A 189 4.14 -1.27 22.11
CA ALA A 189 5.03 -1.14 23.25
C ALA A 189 5.86 0.17 23.23
N GLU A 190 6.19 0.69 22.06
CA GLU A 190 6.81 2.00 21.89
C GLU A 190 5.86 3.13 22.31
N GLU A 191 4.58 3.05 21.94
CA GLU A 191 3.60 4.08 22.27
C GLU A 191 3.26 4.10 23.77
N GLU A 192 3.09 2.93 24.41
CA GLU A 192 2.90 2.80 25.85
C GLU A 192 4.08 3.42 26.64
N ARG A 193 5.31 3.19 26.20
CA ARG A 193 6.48 3.81 26.80
C ARG A 193 6.49 5.33 26.66
N ARG A 194 6.04 5.85 25.52
CA ARG A 194 5.95 7.31 25.27
C ARG A 194 4.91 7.96 26.18
N VAL A 195 3.74 7.35 26.33
CA VAL A 195 2.66 7.84 27.21
C VAL A 195 3.15 7.88 28.66
N THR A 196 3.75 6.80 29.16
CA THR A 196 4.27 6.70 30.53
C THR A 196 5.37 7.75 30.80
N THR A 197 6.23 8.04 29.84
CA THR A 197 7.29 9.04 29.98
C THR A 197 6.70 10.45 30.00
N ARG A 198 5.67 10.72 29.21
CA ARG A 198 4.98 12.00 29.16
C ARG A 198 4.26 12.33 30.47
N ASP A 199 3.58 11.35 31.07
CA ASP A 199 2.88 11.48 32.35
C ASP A 199 3.88 11.80 33.50
N ARG A 200 5.01 11.08 33.54
CA ARG A 200 6.06 11.37 34.52
C ARG A 200 6.64 12.78 34.39
N SER A 201 6.79 13.30 33.20
CA SER A 201 7.30 14.67 32.98
C SER A 201 6.32 15.74 33.40
N LEU A 202 5.01 15.49 33.29
CA LEU A 202 3.96 16.41 33.75
C LEU A 202 3.89 16.47 35.28
N ASP A 203 4.03 15.34 35.98
CA ASP A 203 4.03 15.25 37.43
C ASP A 203 5.23 16.01 38.08
N VAL A 204 6.40 15.93 37.48
CA VAL A 204 7.59 16.66 37.93
C VAL A 204 7.38 18.18 37.81
N THR A 205 6.74 18.63 36.74
CA THR A 205 6.51 20.07 36.51
C THR A 205 5.45 20.65 37.47
N VAL A 206 4.45 19.86 37.86
CA VAL A 206 3.43 20.24 38.81
C VAL A 206 4.00 20.33 40.23
N THR A 207 4.85 19.38 40.60
CA THR A 207 5.49 19.34 41.93
C THR A 207 6.45 20.52 42.14
N GLN A 208 7.22 20.89 41.11
CA GLN A 208 8.13 22.05 41.17
C GLN A 208 7.40 23.40 41.34
N LYS A 209 6.23 23.56 40.71
CA LYS A 209 5.41 24.79 40.89
C LYS A 209 4.78 24.88 42.26
N ARG A 210 4.56 23.77 42.96
CA ARG A 210 3.99 23.74 44.31
C ARG A 210 5.04 24.06 45.44
N CYS A 211 6.31 23.87 45.16
CA CYS A 211 7.38 24.19 46.09
C CYS A 211 7.88 25.66 46.05
N MET A 212 7.43 26.45 45.03
CA MET A 212 7.84 27.84 44.87
C MET A 212 6.69 28.85 45.17
N ALA A 213 5.59 28.39 45.71
CA ALA A 213 4.48 29.22 46.21
C ALA A 213 4.34 29.12 47.71
#